data_c3d6e7d1eae561ba2e7ad68f63a1ae63
#
_entry.id   c3d6e7d1eae561ba2e7ad68f63a1ae63
#
_cell.length_a   1.000
_cell.length_b   1.000
_cell.length_c   1.000
_cell.angle_alpha   90.00
_cell.angle_beta   90.00
_cell.angle_gamma   90.00
#
_symmetry.space_group_name_H-M   'P 1'
#
loop_
_entity.id
_entity.type
_entity.pdbx_description
1 polymer ?
#
loop_
_entity_poly.entity_id
_entity_poly.type
_entity_poly.pdbx_seq_one_letter_code
_entity_poly.pdbx_strand_id
1 'polypeptide(L)'
;MTTQSLMQVVTELITRLDAGTLEEGFREPLHRGSTRGVVVVIRDPSEPAQLLMIVRMEIMQAARRDREARSRELLSLNHGLLGRAAFSVDDEGRVFLSAGRPVEDLDPSEVVDLLLWTSQQADRYDDILLEAFPPEDP
;
A
#
# COMPACT_ATOMS: atom_id res chain seq x y z
N MET A 1 19.08 -6.31 1.47
CA MET A 1 18.02 -6.84 2.33
C MET A 1 17.00 -7.57 1.47
N THR A 2 16.65 -8.79 1.82
CA THR A 2 15.69 -9.57 1.07
C THR A 2 14.27 -9.13 1.41
N THR A 3 13.45 -8.86 0.37
CA THR A 3 12.04 -8.55 0.55
C THR A 3 11.29 -9.80 1.01
N GLN A 4 10.55 -9.71 2.09
CA GLN A 4 9.79 -10.84 2.62
C GLN A 4 8.51 -11.07 1.82
N SER A 5 8.07 -12.33 1.79
CA SER A 5 6.78 -12.67 1.22
C SER A 5 5.66 -12.10 2.09
N LEU A 6 4.47 -11.94 1.47
CA LEU A 6 3.31 -11.40 2.17
C LEU A 6 3.01 -12.16 3.47
N MET A 7 3.02 -13.48 3.44
CA MET A 7 2.67 -14.28 4.62
C MET A 7 3.71 -14.20 5.73
N GLN A 8 4.98 -14.05 5.38
CA GLN A 8 6.03 -13.82 6.37
C GLN A 8 5.81 -12.49 7.11
N VAL A 9 5.45 -11.44 6.37
CA VAL A 9 5.17 -10.12 6.96
C VAL A 9 3.91 -10.16 7.81
N VAL A 10 2.85 -10.83 7.36
CA VAL A 10 1.62 -11.01 8.15
C VAL A 10 1.94 -11.67 9.49
N THR A 11 2.72 -12.75 9.47
CA THR A 11 3.10 -13.47 10.69
C THR A 11 3.91 -12.57 11.64
N GLU A 12 4.86 -11.83 11.12
CA GLU A 12 5.67 -10.89 11.90
C GLU A 12 4.80 -9.81 12.55
N LEU A 13 3.88 -9.22 11.79
CA LEU A 13 2.98 -8.18 12.29
C LEU A 13 2.08 -8.71 13.41
N ILE A 14 1.50 -9.89 13.24
CA ILE A 14 0.65 -10.50 14.27
C ILE A 14 1.46 -10.76 15.55
N THR A 15 2.66 -11.28 15.41
CA THR A 15 3.54 -11.53 16.55
C THR A 15 3.84 -10.24 17.32
N ARG A 16 4.17 -9.17 16.60
CA ARG A 16 4.45 -7.88 17.23
C ARG A 16 3.20 -7.23 17.82
N LEU A 17 2.07 -7.38 17.16
CA LEU A 17 0.79 -6.86 17.66
C LEU A 17 0.43 -7.52 18.99
N ASP A 18 0.52 -8.86 19.06
CA ASP A 18 0.22 -9.62 20.28
C ASP A 18 1.18 -9.30 21.42
N ALA A 19 2.44 -9.01 21.09
CA ALA A 19 3.45 -8.63 22.07
C ALA A 19 3.41 -7.16 22.47
N GLY A 20 2.60 -6.34 21.80
CA GLY A 20 2.55 -4.90 22.03
C GLY A 20 3.79 -4.15 21.59
N THR A 21 4.50 -4.66 20.58
CA THR A 21 5.78 -4.11 20.12
C THR A 21 5.72 -3.41 18.77
N LEU A 22 4.52 -3.17 18.22
CA LEU A 22 4.38 -2.32 17.03
C LEU A 22 4.57 -0.87 17.43
N GLU A 23 5.66 -0.27 16.95
CA GLU A 23 6.08 1.09 17.31
C GLU A 23 6.23 1.96 16.09
N GLU A 24 6.18 3.28 16.31
CA GLU A 24 6.49 4.27 15.27
C GLU A 24 7.87 3.99 14.70
N GLY A 25 8.00 4.03 13.38
CA GLY A 25 9.23 3.73 12.69
C GLY A 25 9.38 2.28 12.23
N PHE A 26 8.47 1.38 12.64
CA PHE A 26 8.45 0.03 12.09
C PHE A 26 8.31 0.11 10.58
N ARG A 27 9.13 -0.66 9.86
CA ARG A 27 9.12 -0.69 8.40
C ARG A 27 9.56 -2.07 7.92
N GLU A 28 8.73 -2.71 7.10
CA GLU A 28 9.05 -4.03 6.56
C GLU A 28 8.68 -4.09 5.08
N PRO A 29 9.66 -4.29 4.18
CA PRO A 29 9.36 -4.49 2.77
C PRO A 29 8.71 -5.85 2.54
N LEU A 30 7.79 -5.90 1.58
CA LEU A 30 7.08 -7.13 1.24
C LEU A 30 6.86 -7.23 -0.26
N HIS A 31 6.50 -8.43 -0.71
CA HIS A 31 6.10 -8.63 -2.10
C HIS A 31 4.96 -9.64 -2.17
N ARG A 32 4.17 -9.52 -3.24
CA ARG A 32 3.19 -10.50 -3.66
C ARG A 32 3.31 -10.66 -5.17
N GLY A 33 3.79 -11.84 -5.62
CA GLY A 33 4.12 -12.02 -7.03
C GLY A 33 5.17 -11.01 -7.47
N SER A 34 4.88 -10.26 -8.53
CA SER A 34 5.76 -9.19 -9.04
C SER A 34 5.52 -7.85 -8.37
N THR A 35 4.46 -7.72 -7.56
CA THR A 35 4.11 -6.46 -6.90
C THR A 35 4.88 -6.32 -5.60
N ARG A 36 5.47 -5.16 -5.38
CA ARG A 36 6.28 -4.86 -4.20
C ARG A 36 5.68 -3.73 -3.40
N GLY A 37 5.93 -3.74 -2.11
CA GLY A 37 5.45 -2.70 -1.25
C GLY A 37 6.15 -2.68 0.09
N VAL A 38 5.55 -1.96 1.02
CA VAL A 38 6.08 -1.80 2.36
C VAL A 38 4.92 -1.67 3.35
N VAL A 39 5.13 -2.21 4.55
CA VAL A 39 4.28 -1.92 5.71
C VAL A 39 5.06 -0.99 6.62
N VAL A 40 4.42 0.09 7.04
CA VAL A 40 5.03 1.06 7.95
C VAL A 40 4.07 1.37 9.09
N VAL A 41 4.63 1.73 10.24
CA VAL A 41 3.86 2.29 11.36
C VAL A 41 4.31 3.74 11.52
N ILE A 42 3.37 4.64 11.36
CA ILE A 42 3.62 6.09 11.44
C ILE A 42 2.68 6.72 12.46
N ARG A 43 3.06 7.89 12.94
CA ARG A 43 2.16 8.71 13.73
C ARG A 43 1.16 9.40 12.82
N ASP A 44 -0.13 9.37 13.18
CA ASP A 44 -1.18 10.00 12.38
C ASP A 44 -0.96 11.52 12.36
N PRO A 45 -0.78 12.13 11.16
CA PRO A 45 -0.58 13.59 11.09
C PRO A 45 -1.75 14.42 11.61
N SER A 46 -2.97 13.88 11.52
CA SER A 46 -4.18 14.59 11.98
C SER A 46 -4.53 14.28 13.43
N GLU A 47 -3.96 13.24 14.01
CA GLU A 47 -4.23 12.81 15.38
C GLU A 47 -2.95 12.26 16.02
N PRO A 48 -2.04 13.14 16.49
CA PRO A 48 -0.69 12.72 16.91
C PRO A 48 -0.62 11.70 18.04
N ALA A 49 -1.70 11.51 18.79
CA ALA A 49 -1.76 10.48 19.83
C ALA A 49 -1.94 9.06 19.26
N GLN A 50 -2.24 8.94 17.97
CA GLN A 50 -2.57 7.66 17.34
C GLN A 50 -1.49 7.22 16.36
N LEU A 51 -1.18 5.92 16.40
CA LEU A 51 -0.32 5.28 15.40
C LEU A 51 -1.17 4.64 14.32
N LEU A 52 -0.71 4.70 13.07
CA LEU A 52 -1.33 4.06 11.92
C LEU A 52 -0.39 3.00 11.36
N MET A 53 -0.95 1.83 11.06
CA MET A 53 -0.28 0.82 10.25
C MET A 53 -0.73 1.02 8.80
N ILE A 54 0.21 1.28 7.90
CA ILE A 54 -0.07 1.56 6.49
C ILE A 54 0.63 0.53 5.63
N VAL A 55 -0.14 -0.05 4.71
CA VAL A 55 0.38 -0.88 3.62
C VAL A 55 0.40 -0.03 2.37
N ARG A 56 1.56 0.07 1.73
CA ARG A 56 1.71 0.83 0.50
C ARG A 56 2.34 -0.07 -0.56
N MET A 57 1.59 -0.33 -1.62
CA MET A 57 2.04 -1.17 -2.74
C MET A 57 2.38 -0.30 -3.94
N GLU A 58 3.57 -0.51 -4.52
CA GLU A 58 3.96 0.18 -5.75
C GLU A 58 3.29 -0.51 -6.94
N ILE A 59 2.56 0.26 -7.72
CA ILE A 59 1.83 -0.24 -8.88
C ILE A 59 2.66 -0.12 -10.15
N MET A 60 3.19 1.08 -10.43
CA MET A 60 3.93 1.31 -11.66
C MET A 60 4.73 2.61 -11.55
N GLN A 61 5.74 2.72 -12.43
CA GLN A 61 6.40 3.99 -12.73
C GLN A 61 5.63 4.65 -13.87
N ALA A 62 5.06 5.80 -13.61
CA ALA A 62 4.25 6.49 -14.60
C ALA A 62 5.12 7.17 -15.67
N ALA A 63 4.70 7.04 -16.91
CA ALA A 63 5.28 7.82 -18.00
C ALA A 63 4.91 9.30 -17.85
N ARG A 64 5.72 10.19 -18.44
CA ARG A 64 5.43 11.63 -18.41
C ARG A 64 4.24 12.00 -19.27
N ARG A 65 4.02 11.25 -20.34
CA ARG A 65 2.86 11.45 -21.22
C ARG A 65 1.59 11.02 -20.50
N ASP A 66 0.45 11.54 -20.93
CA ASP A 66 -0.88 11.18 -20.44
C ASP A 66 -1.07 11.42 -18.93
N ARG A 67 -0.28 12.33 -18.36
CA ARG A 67 -0.33 12.60 -16.91
C ARG A 67 -1.71 13.00 -16.45
N GLU A 68 -2.38 13.90 -17.18
CA GLU A 68 -3.71 14.37 -16.82
C GLU A 68 -4.74 13.24 -16.91
N ALA A 69 -4.74 12.50 -18.01
CA ALA A 69 -5.67 11.37 -18.21
C ALA A 69 -5.45 10.30 -17.15
N ARG A 70 -4.19 9.99 -16.84
CA ARG A 70 -3.85 9.02 -15.79
C ARG A 70 -4.31 9.49 -14.41
N SER A 71 -4.05 10.73 -14.05
CA SER A 71 -4.46 11.29 -12.76
C SER A 71 -5.98 11.26 -12.62
N ARG A 72 -6.70 11.58 -13.69
CA ARG A 72 -8.16 11.52 -13.70
C ARG A 72 -8.66 10.09 -13.48
N GLU A 73 -8.04 9.11 -14.14
CA GLU A 73 -8.39 7.71 -13.96
C GLU A 73 -8.14 7.24 -12.53
N LEU A 74 -6.99 7.60 -11.94
CA LEU A 74 -6.67 7.24 -10.56
C LEU A 74 -7.67 7.84 -9.57
N LEU A 75 -8.06 9.10 -9.77
CA LEU A 75 -9.07 9.74 -8.92
C LEU A 75 -10.44 9.07 -9.07
N SER A 76 -10.81 8.67 -10.28
CA SER A 76 -12.04 7.92 -10.52
C SER A 76 -12.03 6.56 -9.81
N LEU A 77 -10.91 5.85 -9.87
CA LEU A 77 -10.73 4.58 -9.16
C LEU A 77 -10.82 4.77 -7.65
N ASN A 78 -10.23 5.84 -7.11
CA ASN A 78 -10.34 6.17 -5.69
C ASN A 78 -11.80 6.34 -5.25
N HIS A 79 -12.60 6.98 -6.09
CA HIS A 79 -14.04 7.13 -5.81
C HIS A 79 -14.71 5.75 -5.63
N GLY A 80 -14.38 4.79 -6.48
CA GLY A 80 -14.92 3.44 -6.41
C GLY A 80 -14.40 2.62 -5.22
N LEU A 81 -13.25 2.98 -4.66
CA LEU A 81 -12.68 2.29 -3.50
C LEU A 81 -13.33 2.71 -2.17
N LEU A 82 -14.13 3.77 -2.18
CA LEU A 82 -14.95 4.21 -1.04
C LEU A 82 -14.16 4.44 0.26
N GLY A 83 -12.93 4.94 0.15
CA GLY A 83 -12.09 5.22 1.31
C GLY A 83 -11.35 4.03 1.88
N ARG A 84 -11.57 2.82 1.36
CA ARG A 84 -10.89 1.61 1.84
C ARG A 84 -9.41 1.60 1.51
N ALA A 85 -9.05 2.16 0.37
CA ALA A 85 -7.68 2.40 -0.07
C ALA A 85 -7.66 3.60 -1.01
N ALA A 86 -6.48 4.08 -1.37
CA ALA A 86 -6.35 5.19 -2.30
C ALA A 86 -5.10 5.05 -3.15
N PHE A 87 -5.24 5.39 -4.42
CA PHE A 87 -4.11 5.58 -5.31
C PHE A 87 -3.45 6.94 -5.05
N SER A 88 -2.14 6.98 -5.16
CA SER A 88 -1.36 8.20 -5.05
C SER A 88 -0.18 8.18 -6.02
N VAL A 89 0.39 9.33 -6.26
CA VAL A 89 1.56 9.50 -7.13
C VAL A 89 2.58 10.33 -6.37
N ASP A 90 3.84 9.89 -6.34
CA ASP A 90 4.90 10.67 -5.70
C ASP A 90 5.54 11.65 -6.70
N ASP A 91 6.53 12.41 -6.22
CA ASP A 91 7.20 13.44 -7.03
C ASP A 91 7.98 12.85 -8.22
N GLU A 92 8.31 11.56 -8.17
CA GLU A 92 9.02 10.86 -9.23
C GLU A 92 8.09 10.16 -10.23
N GLY A 93 6.78 10.30 -10.04
CA GLY A 93 5.78 9.68 -10.90
C GLY A 93 5.49 8.23 -10.59
N ARG A 94 5.93 7.70 -9.45
CA ARG A 94 5.58 6.34 -9.04
C ARG A 94 4.15 6.33 -8.51
N VAL A 95 3.37 5.34 -8.95
CA VAL A 95 1.98 5.17 -8.56
C VAL A 95 1.90 4.11 -7.47
N PHE A 96 1.19 4.43 -6.41
CA PHE A 96 1.00 3.53 -5.26
C PHE A 96 -0.47 3.30 -4.97
N LEU A 97 -0.76 2.16 -4.38
CA LEU A 97 -2.04 1.90 -3.71
C LEU A 97 -1.74 1.74 -2.22
N SER A 98 -2.40 2.51 -1.39
CA SER A 98 -2.18 2.51 0.06
C SER A 98 -3.48 2.32 0.82
N ALA A 99 -3.39 1.59 1.93
CA ALA A 99 -4.49 1.44 2.88
C ALA A 99 -3.92 1.40 4.29
N GLY A 100 -4.69 1.84 5.26
CA GLY A 100 -4.21 1.90 6.64
C GLY A 100 -5.30 1.68 7.67
N ARG A 101 -4.87 1.37 8.88
CA ARG A 101 -5.76 1.23 10.05
C ARG A 101 -5.02 1.74 11.29
N PRO A 102 -5.75 2.30 12.28
CA PRO A 102 -5.16 2.59 13.59
C PRO A 102 -4.60 1.31 14.22
N VAL A 103 -3.44 1.42 14.86
CA VAL A 103 -2.83 0.29 15.57
C VAL A 103 -3.64 -0.03 16.82
N GLU A 104 -4.22 0.96 17.47
CA GLU A 104 -5.08 0.77 18.63
C GLU A 104 -6.29 -0.10 18.24
N ASP A 105 -6.56 -1.12 19.04
CA ASP A 105 -7.65 -2.08 18.84
C ASP A 105 -7.55 -2.91 17.55
N LEU A 106 -6.40 -2.92 16.90
CA LEU A 106 -6.17 -3.74 15.71
C LEU A 106 -6.05 -5.21 16.13
N ASP A 107 -6.81 -6.09 15.48
CA ASP A 107 -6.72 -7.52 15.73
C ASP A 107 -6.05 -8.29 14.58
N PRO A 108 -5.64 -9.56 14.82
CA PRO A 108 -4.96 -10.35 13.79
C PRO A 108 -5.75 -10.51 12.49
N SER A 109 -7.08 -10.65 12.56
CA SER A 109 -7.90 -10.80 11.36
C SER A 109 -7.90 -9.53 10.51
N GLU A 110 -7.85 -8.37 11.14
CA GLU A 110 -7.77 -7.10 10.46
C GLU A 110 -6.41 -6.89 9.79
N VAL A 111 -5.32 -7.37 10.39
CA VAL A 111 -4.00 -7.37 9.78
C VAL A 111 -4.00 -8.22 8.52
N VAL A 112 -4.52 -9.43 8.60
CA VAL A 112 -4.63 -10.33 7.45
C VAL A 112 -5.45 -9.69 6.34
N ASP A 113 -6.64 -9.17 6.67
CA ASP A 113 -7.52 -8.52 5.68
C ASP A 113 -6.84 -7.34 5.00
N LEU A 114 -6.19 -6.48 5.79
CA LEU A 114 -5.54 -5.28 5.25
C LEU A 114 -4.45 -5.64 4.25
N LEU A 115 -3.56 -6.56 4.59
CA LEU A 115 -2.46 -6.94 3.72
C LEU A 115 -2.92 -7.74 2.50
N LEU A 116 -3.78 -8.74 2.71
CA LEU A 116 -4.27 -9.58 1.60
C LEU A 116 -5.10 -8.76 0.63
N TRP A 117 -6.07 -8.01 1.12
CA TRP A 117 -6.95 -7.23 0.25
C TRP A 117 -6.17 -6.18 -0.54
N THR A 118 -5.31 -5.41 0.15
CA THR A 118 -4.55 -4.34 -0.51
C THR A 118 -3.61 -4.90 -1.57
N SER A 119 -2.91 -5.98 -1.27
CA SER A 119 -2.00 -6.60 -2.23
C SER A 119 -2.73 -7.23 -3.41
N GLN A 120 -3.93 -7.80 -3.19
CA GLN A 120 -4.78 -8.33 -4.27
C GLN A 120 -5.22 -7.21 -5.21
N GLN A 121 -5.65 -6.07 -4.65
CA GLN A 121 -6.06 -4.93 -5.47
C GLN A 121 -4.88 -4.36 -6.24
N ALA A 122 -3.72 -4.25 -5.60
CA ALA A 122 -2.51 -3.77 -6.27
C ALA A 122 -2.15 -4.64 -7.47
N ASP A 123 -2.18 -5.95 -7.30
CA ASP A 123 -1.88 -6.91 -8.36
C ASP A 123 -2.89 -6.80 -9.51
N ARG A 124 -4.18 -6.66 -9.18
CA ARG A 124 -5.24 -6.48 -10.16
C ARG A 124 -5.07 -5.20 -10.99
N TYR A 125 -4.81 -4.07 -10.32
CA TYR A 125 -4.71 -2.78 -11.00
C TYR A 125 -3.36 -2.57 -11.70
N ASP A 126 -2.31 -3.28 -11.33
CA ASP A 126 -1.02 -3.26 -12.00
C ASP A 126 -1.21 -3.53 -13.50
N ASP A 127 -1.83 -4.64 -13.85
CA ASP A 127 -2.06 -5.02 -15.24
C ASP A 127 -2.97 -4.02 -15.96
N ILE A 128 -4.07 -3.61 -15.31
CA ILE A 128 -5.04 -2.68 -15.89
C ILE A 128 -4.41 -1.33 -16.20
N LEU A 129 -3.65 -0.78 -15.27
CA LEU A 129 -3.04 0.54 -15.43
C LEU A 129 -1.85 0.52 -16.39
N LEU A 130 -1.06 -0.55 -16.40
CA LEU A 130 0.05 -0.69 -17.36
C LEU A 130 -0.46 -0.83 -18.79
N GLU A 131 -1.60 -1.48 -19.00
CA GLU A 131 -2.23 -1.59 -20.32
C GLU A 131 -2.77 -0.23 -20.79
N ALA A 132 -3.44 0.50 -19.88
CA ALA A 132 -4.03 1.80 -20.20
C ALA A 132 -2.98 2.89 -20.37
N PHE A 133 -1.89 2.84 -19.59
CA PHE A 133 -0.84 3.86 -19.57
C PHE A 133 0.54 3.17 -19.62
N PRO A 134 0.96 2.69 -20.80
CA PRO A 134 2.24 2.00 -20.93
C PRO A 134 3.42 2.86 -20.47
N PRO A 135 4.47 2.24 -19.89
CA PRO A 135 5.67 2.99 -19.50
C PRO A 135 6.37 3.61 -20.72
N GLU A 136 7.21 4.60 -20.46
CA GLU A 136 8.05 5.18 -21.51
C GLU A 136 9.03 4.13 -22.02
N ASP A 137 9.29 4.14 -23.32
CA ASP A 137 10.31 3.28 -23.91
C ASP A 137 11.68 3.65 -23.34
N PRO A 138 12.55 2.66 -23.08
CA PRO A 138 13.89 2.92 -22.55
C PRO A 138 14.77 3.73 -23.50
#